data_3ed65b39d828c2ce16614c1fdc7aae71
#
_entry.id   3ed65b39d828c2ce16614c1fdc7aae71
#
_cell.length_a   1.000
_cell.length_b   1.000
_cell.length_c   1.000
_cell.angle_alpha   90.00
_cell.angle_beta   90.00
_cell.angle_gamma   90.00
#
_symmetry.space_group_name_H-M   'P 1'
#
loop_
_entity.id
_entity.type
_entity.pdbx_description
1 polymer ?
#
loop_
_entity_poly.entity_id
_entity_poly.type
_entity_poly.pdbx_seq_one_letter_code
_entity_poly.pdbx_strand_id
1 'polypeptide(L)'
;MTLRSLVCVFCVICGQVPPQAAAQTPAPERSTGALAKATAARENARRAERYDPMFKKYAKRYFGIGFDWRQFKAQAMAESNLDSTATSWVGARGLMQLMPSTFAAIQTVRPEFDRIDNPEWNIAAGIMHNRHLWKLWLPTVPDSERLRFMFGSYNAGEGNIARAHAAAIAKQLEPARWTSIEAIAPEVPRWRYRETLGYVRKIEANSTRIKAP
;
A
#
# COMPACT_ATOMS: atom_id res chain seq x y z
N MET A 1 8.77 39.10 -82.10
CA MET A 1 9.59 40.18 -82.63
C MET A 1 10.54 40.69 -81.58
N THR A 2 11.81 40.68 -81.95
CA THR A 2 12.98 41.37 -81.42
C THR A 2 13.46 41.12 -80.03
N LEU A 3 14.46 40.30 -79.82
CA LEU A 3 15.91 40.39 -80.06
C LEU A 3 16.60 41.61 -79.47
N ARG A 4 17.53 41.37 -78.57
CA ARG A 4 18.91 41.83 -78.36
C ARG A 4 19.35 41.64 -76.91
N SER A 5 20.25 40.83 -76.68
CA SER A 5 21.74 40.82 -76.85
C SER A 5 22.48 41.58 -75.75
N LEU A 6 23.29 40.78 -75.07
CA LEU A 6 24.68 40.96 -74.59
C LEU A 6 24.97 42.14 -73.63
N VAL A 7 25.62 41.87 -72.51
CA VAL A 7 27.07 42.02 -72.34
C VAL A 7 27.52 41.44 -71.01
N CYS A 8 28.61 40.68 -71.08
CA CYS A 8 29.44 40.15 -70.04
C CYS A 8 30.19 41.26 -69.30
N VAL A 9 30.26 41.22 -67.98
CA VAL A 9 31.36 41.80 -67.21
C VAL A 9 31.73 40.86 -66.09
N PHE A 10 32.92 40.34 -66.18
CA PHE A 10 33.61 39.62 -65.07
C PHE A 10 33.89 40.61 -63.94
N CYS A 11 33.56 40.24 -62.72
CA CYS A 11 34.18 40.83 -61.53
C CYS A 11 34.44 39.71 -60.51
N VAL A 12 35.71 39.36 -60.40
CA VAL A 12 36.26 38.51 -59.36
C VAL A 12 36.27 39.34 -58.05
N ILE A 13 35.56 38.95 -57.07
CA ILE A 13 35.79 39.41 -55.68
C ILE A 13 35.71 38.24 -54.74
N CYS A 14 36.88 37.97 -54.21
CA CYS A 14 37.27 37.45 -52.91
C CYS A 14 36.21 36.74 -52.06
N GLY A 15 36.54 35.52 -51.73
CA GLY A 15 35.82 34.70 -50.72
C GLY A 15 35.86 35.31 -49.33
N GLN A 16 34.69 35.35 -48.70
CA GLN A 16 34.59 35.28 -47.25
C GLN A 16 33.60 34.20 -46.92
N VAL A 17 34.18 33.07 -46.38
CA VAL A 17 33.39 32.01 -45.77
C VAL A 17 32.87 32.55 -44.45
N PRO A 18 31.55 32.54 -44.20
CA PRO A 18 31.04 32.90 -42.87
C PRO A 18 31.45 31.82 -41.84
N PRO A 19 31.76 32.23 -40.59
CA PRO A 19 32.09 31.26 -39.52
C PRO A 19 30.93 30.32 -39.29
N GLN A 20 31.18 29.03 -39.39
CA GLN A 20 30.24 27.97 -38.97
C GLN A 20 29.84 28.23 -37.53
N ALA A 21 28.56 28.50 -37.31
CA ALA A 21 27.96 28.47 -35.98
C ALA A 21 28.20 27.07 -35.38
N ALA A 22 28.97 27.02 -34.29
CA ALA A 22 29.18 25.83 -33.53
C ALA A 22 27.80 25.28 -33.12
N ALA A 23 27.48 24.09 -33.56
CA ALA A 23 26.30 23.38 -33.13
C ALA A 23 26.42 23.18 -31.61
N GLN A 24 25.58 23.90 -30.84
CA GLN A 24 25.42 23.67 -29.42
C GLN A 24 24.78 22.31 -29.26
N THR A 25 25.56 21.36 -28.79
CA THR A 25 25.08 20.03 -28.35
C THR A 25 24.06 20.25 -27.25
N PRO A 26 22.80 19.82 -27.39
CA PRO A 26 21.85 19.97 -26.31
C PRO A 26 22.36 19.17 -25.09
N ALA A 27 22.45 19.84 -23.96
CA ALA A 27 22.79 19.22 -22.70
C ALA A 27 21.79 18.07 -22.39
N PRO A 28 22.23 16.95 -21.83
CA PRO A 28 21.38 15.78 -21.66
C PRO A 28 20.24 16.08 -20.67
N GLU A 29 19.01 16.12 -21.17
CA GLU A 29 17.76 16.20 -20.37
C GLU A 29 17.57 15.01 -19.40
N ARG A 30 18.50 14.08 -19.33
CA ARG A 30 18.43 12.86 -18.50
C ARG A 30 18.62 13.10 -17.00
N SER A 31 19.12 14.24 -16.56
CA SER A 31 19.45 14.46 -15.14
C SER A 31 18.25 14.87 -14.28
N THR A 32 17.29 15.60 -14.84
CA THR A 32 16.14 16.10 -14.09
C THR A 32 15.15 14.99 -13.71
N GLY A 33 14.88 14.06 -14.61
CA GLY A 33 14.00 12.91 -14.34
C GLY A 33 14.56 11.92 -13.30
N ALA A 34 15.86 11.67 -13.36
CA ALA A 34 16.53 10.78 -12.40
C ALA A 34 16.54 11.40 -10.99
N LEU A 35 16.81 12.70 -10.89
CA LEU A 35 16.81 13.44 -9.63
C LEU A 35 15.39 13.50 -9.03
N ALA A 36 14.38 13.80 -9.83
CA ALA A 36 12.98 13.80 -9.38
C ALA A 36 12.55 12.42 -8.87
N LYS A 37 12.91 11.34 -9.57
CA LYS A 37 12.64 9.96 -9.15
C LYS A 37 13.35 9.59 -7.84
N ALA A 38 14.61 10.01 -7.68
CA ALA A 38 15.37 9.80 -6.45
C ALA A 38 14.79 10.59 -5.27
N THR A 39 14.34 11.82 -5.50
CA THR A 39 13.69 12.65 -4.47
C THR A 39 12.37 12.03 -4.03
N ALA A 40 11.52 11.62 -4.97
CA ALA A 40 10.26 10.93 -4.68
C ALA A 40 10.49 9.61 -3.92
N ALA A 41 11.52 8.84 -4.28
CA ALA A 41 11.88 7.61 -3.58
C ALA A 41 12.32 7.88 -2.13
N ARG A 42 13.13 8.93 -1.90
CA ARG A 42 13.54 9.35 -0.54
C ARG A 42 12.36 9.82 0.30
N GLU A 43 11.44 10.56 -0.29
CA GLU A 43 10.25 11.03 0.40
C GLU A 43 9.31 9.87 0.76
N ASN A 44 9.13 8.92 -0.13
CA ASN A 44 8.39 7.68 0.14
C ASN A 44 9.06 6.83 1.24
N ALA A 45 10.38 6.74 1.25
CA ALA A 45 11.13 6.07 2.31
C ALA A 45 10.93 6.77 3.67
N ARG A 46 11.07 8.11 3.72
CA ARG A 46 10.80 8.90 4.94
C ARG A 46 9.36 8.72 5.44
N ARG A 47 8.38 8.73 4.54
CA ARG A 47 6.98 8.46 4.88
C ARG A 47 6.82 7.05 5.46
N ALA A 48 7.48 6.07 4.83
CA ALA A 48 7.43 4.69 5.30
C ALA A 48 8.02 4.51 6.71
N GLU A 49 9.05 5.25 7.09
CA GLU A 49 9.70 5.15 8.40
C GLU A 49 9.04 5.99 9.50
N ARG A 50 8.33 7.04 9.12
CA ARG A 50 7.73 8.02 10.05
C ARG A 50 6.88 7.39 11.15
N TYR A 51 6.15 6.33 10.82
CA TYR A 51 5.20 5.67 11.72
C TYR A 51 5.77 4.43 12.42
N ASP A 52 7.00 4.03 12.12
CA ASP A 52 7.63 2.83 12.70
C ASP A 52 7.63 2.80 14.23
N PRO A 53 7.94 3.91 14.94
CA PRO A 53 7.87 3.95 16.39
C PRO A 53 6.47 3.64 16.93
N MET A 54 5.41 4.09 16.25
CA MET A 54 4.02 3.84 16.64
C MET A 54 3.64 2.38 16.43
N PHE A 55 3.98 1.80 15.27
CA PHE A 55 3.77 0.38 15.01
C PHE A 55 4.49 -0.51 16.04
N LYS A 56 5.76 -0.21 16.36
CA LYS A 56 6.53 -0.92 17.40
C LYS A 56 5.86 -0.80 18.76
N LYS A 57 5.47 0.41 19.17
CA LYS A 57 4.83 0.69 20.46
C LYS A 57 3.54 -0.13 20.63
N TYR A 58 2.64 -0.07 19.65
CA TYR A 58 1.32 -0.69 19.78
C TYR A 58 1.33 -2.18 19.48
N ALA A 59 2.21 -2.69 18.61
CA ALA A 59 2.45 -4.12 18.47
C ALA A 59 2.93 -4.73 19.78
N LYS A 60 3.92 -4.13 20.44
CA LYS A 60 4.41 -4.56 21.76
C LYS A 60 3.29 -4.51 22.81
N ARG A 61 2.48 -3.43 22.82
CA ARG A 61 1.39 -3.26 23.80
C ARG A 61 0.31 -4.31 23.69
N TYR A 62 -0.12 -4.66 22.48
CA TYR A 62 -1.28 -5.55 22.27
C TYR A 62 -0.93 -7.01 21.98
N PHE A 63 0.26 -7.28 21.41
CA PHE A 63 0.68 -8.62 21.00
C PHE A 63 1.88 -9.15 21.79
N GLY A 64 2.60 -8.29 22.52
CA GLY A 64 3.78 -8.66 23.29
C GLY A 64 5.11 -8.42 22.57
N ILE A 65 6.22 -8.65 23.28
CA ILE A 65 7.57 -8.26 22.86
C ILE A 65 8.05 -9.02 21.60
N GLY A 66 7.65 -10.26 21.43
CA GLY A 66 8.13 -11.10 20.31
C GLY A 66 7.35 -10.95 19.02
N PHE A 67 6.27 -10.20 19.00
CA PHE A 67 5.46 -10.06 17.80
C PHE A 67 6.11 -9.12 16.78
N ASP A 68 6.18 -9.54 15.51
CA ASP A 68 6.75 -8.73 14.43
C ASP A 68 5.82 -7.58 14.04
N TRP A 69 6.12 -6.38 14.53
CA TRP A 69 5.40 -5.14 14.26
C TRP A 69 5.29 -4.79 12.77
N ARG A 70 6.21 -5.33 11.95
CA ARG A 70 6.23 -5.07 10.49
C ARG A 70 4.98 -5.62 9.81
N GLN A 71 4.31 -6.60 10.41
CA GLN A 71 3.03 -7.12 9.92
C GLN A 71 1.96 -6.01 9.86
N PHE A 72 1.88 -5.16 10.88
CA PHE A 72 0.92 -4.04 10.90
C PHE A 72 1.33 -2.90 9.98
N LYS A 73 2.63 -2.66 9.81
CA LYS A 73 3.11 -1.72 8.79
C LYS A 73 2.76 -2.21 7.38
N ALA A 74 2.97 -3.50 7.09
CA ALA A 74 2.61 -4.11 5.82
C ALA A 74 1.10 -4.00 5.55
N GLN A 75 0.29 -4.17 6.60
CA GLN A 75 -1.16 -3.94 6.55
C GLN A 75 -1.48 -2.47 6.20
N ALA A 76 -0.93 -1.50 6.92
CA ALA A 76 -1.15 -0.07 6.64
C ALA A 76 -0.70 0.34 5.22
N MET A 77 0.36 -0.29 4.69
CA MET A 77 0.75 -0.13 3.29
C MET A 77 -0.30 -0.71 2.33
N ALA A 78 -0.97 -1.80 2.69
CA ALA A 78 -2.05 -2.36 1.90
C ALA A 78 -3.31 -1.50 1.95
N GLU A 79 -3.63 -0.92 3.13
CA GLU A 79 -4.81 -0.09 3.38
C GLU A 79 -4.73 1.28 2.70
N SER A 80 -3.70 2.05 2.98
CA SER A 80 -3.61 3.46 2.61
C SER A 80 -2.30 3.84 1.93
N ASN A 81 -1.39 2.90 1.70
CA ASN A 81 0.00 3.20 1.34
C ASN A 81 0.69 4.18 2.33
N LEU A 82 0.36 4.04 3.63
CA LEU A 82 0.83 4.90 4.72
C LEU A 82 0.40 6.38 4.58
N ASP A 83 -0.73 6.63 3.93
CA ASP A 83 -1.34 7.96 3.88
C ASP A 83 -2.30 8.15 5.06
N SER A 84 -1.91 9.03 6.00
CA SER A 84 -2.72 9.33 7.19
C SER A 84 -3.99 10.13 6.90
N THR A 85 -4.10 10.70 5.70
CA THR A 85 -5.26 11.50 5.27
C THR A 85 -6.22 10.71 4.38
N ALA A 86 -5.89 9.44 4.08
CA ALA A 86 -6.68 8.61 3.19
C ALA A 86 -8.11 8.42 3.72
N THR A 87 -9.08 8.62 2.85
CA THR A 87 -10.49 8.33 3.09
C THR A 87 -11.03 7.52 1.92
N SER A 88 -11.63 6.36 2.22
CA SER A 88 -12.25 5.53 1.19
C SER A 88 -13.65 6.03 0.83
N TRP A 89 -14.19 5.57 -0.30
CA TRP A 89 -15.55 5.90 -0.74
C TRP A 89 -16.65 5.41 0.22
N VAL A 90 -16.35 4.40 1.06
CA VAL A 90 -17.25 3.90 2.12
C VAL A 90 -17.02 4.59 3.47
N GLY A 91 -16.11 5.56 3.54
CA GLY A 91 -15.84 6.35 4.73
C GLY A 91 -14.81 5.77 5.70
N ALA A 92 -14.07 4.72 5.32
CA ALA A 92 -12.92 4.26 6.11
C ALA A 92 -11.80 5.30 6.10
N ARG A 93 -11.07 5.49 7.22
CA ARG A 93 -10.15 6.61 7.42
C ARG A 93 -8.78 6.21 7.91
N GLY A 94 -7.78 6.97 7.46
CA GLY A 94 -6.42 7.01 7.97
C GLY A 94 -5.56 5.82 7.57
N LEU A 95 -4.43 5.68 8.24
CA LEU A 95 -3.39 4.70 7.94
C LEU A 95 -3.89 3.25 7.89
N MET A 96 -4.77 2.89 8.82
CA MET A 96 -5.32 1.54 8.97
C MET A 96 -6.74 1.40 8.40
N GLN A 97 -7.24 2.42 7.68
CA GLN A 97 -8.56 2.44 7.05
C GLN A 97 -9.69 1.93 7.99
N LEU A 98 -9.78 2.53 9.16
CA LEU A 98 -10.81 2.18 10.13
C LEU A 98 -12.16 2.77 9.73
N MET A 99 -13.21 1.96 9.84
CA MET A 99 -14.58 2.45 9.78
C MET A 99 -14.88 3.30 11.01
N PRO A 100 -15.60 4.43 10.87
CA PRO A 100 -16.00 5.26 12.01
C PRO A 100 -16.73 4.49 13.11
N SER A 101 -17.59 3.54 12.76
CA SER A 101 -18.29 2.68 13.72
C SER A 101 -17.35 1.78 14.52
N THR A 102 -16.33 1.20 13.85
CA THR A 102 -15.31 0.38 14.52
C THR A 102 -14.48 1.24 15.47
N PHE A 103 -14.08 2.44 15.04
CA PHE A 103 -13.32 3.36 15.89
C PHE A 103 -14.16 3.80 17.10
N ALA A 104 -15.43 4.16 16.91
CA ALA A 104 -16.35 4.52 18.00
C ALA A 104 -16.52 3.39 19.02
N ALA A 105 -16.66 2.14 18.57
CA ALA A 105 -16.69 0.98 19.46
C ALA A 105 -15.39 0.82 20.27
N ILE A 106 -14.24 1.11 19.67
CA ILE A 106 -12.95 1.09 20.38
C ILE A 106 -12.87 2.24 21.40
N GLN A 107 -13.38 3.42 21.09
CA GLN A 107 -13.42 4.56 21.99
C GLN A 107 -14.20 4.28 23.29
N THR A 108 -15.23 3.42 23.26
CA THR A 108 -15.96 3.04 24.49
C THR A 108 -15.07 2.40 25.55
N VAL A 109 -13.98 1.71 25.12
CA VAL A 109 -13.03 1.04 26.00
C VAL A 109 -11.65 1.72 26.05
N ARG A 110 -11.45 2.73 25.19
CA ARG A 110 -10.24 3.54 25.08
C ARG A 110 -10.60 5.01 24.83
N PRO A 111 -11.14 5.72 25.85
CA PRO A 111 -11.59 7.10 25.69
C PRO A 111 -10.47 8.08 25.29
N GLU A 112 -9.21 7.70 25.58
CA GLU A 112 -8.02 8.48 25.18
C GLU A 112 -7.79 8.54 23.67
N PHE A 113 -8.43 7.65 22.87
CA PHE A 113 -8.37 7.71 21.42
C PHE A 113 -9.39 8.75 20.92
N ASP A 114 -8.98 10.02 20.91
CA ASP A 114 -9.88 11.16 20.70
C ASP A 114 -10.40 11.29 19.26
N ARG A 115 -9.53 11.07 18.24
CA ARG A 115 -9.86 11.28 16.83
C ARG A 115 -9.31 10.18 15.94
N ILE A 116 -10.19 9.70 15.05
CA ILE A 116 -9.85 8.68 14.03
C ILE A 116 -8.77 9.17 13.05
N ASP A 117 -8.70 10.46 12.78
CA ASP A 117 -7.74 11.09 11.86
C ASP A 117 -6.38 11.36 12.52
N ASN A 118 -6.24 11.15 13.84
CA ASN A 118 -4.95 11.19 14.51
C ASN A 118 -4.15 9.92 14.14
N PRO A 119 -2.97 10.05 13.50
CA PRO A 119 -2.19 8.90 13.03
C PRO A 119 -1.85 7.89 14.14
N GLU A 120 -1.53 8.36 15.33
CA GLU A 120 -1.19 7.50 16.46
C GLU A 120 -2.41 6.68 16.94
N TRP A 121 -3.56 7.33 17.10
CA TRP A 121 -4.77 6.65 17.53
C TRP A 121 -5.36 5.75 16.45
N ASN A 122 -5.20 6.12 15.18
CA ASN A 122 -5.60 5.27 14.06
C ASN A 122 -4.78 3.97 14.02
N ILE A 123 -3.45 4.04 14.18
CA ILE A 123 -2.59 2.86 14.29
C ILE A 123 -2.93 2.04 15.55
N ALA A 124 -3.06 2.70 16.70
CA ALA A 124 -3.37 2.03 17.96
C ALA A 124 -4.68 1.26 17.91
N ALA A 125 -5.73 1.90 17.40
CA ALA A 125 -7.05 1.30 17.24
C ALA A 125 -7.06 0.15 16.23
N GLY A 126 -6.38 0.32 15.07
CA GLY A 126 -6.25 -0.74 14.07
C GLY A 126 -5.54 -1.98 14.61
N ILE A 127 -4.44 -1.80 15.37
CA ILE A 127 -3.72 -2.92 15.99
C ILE A 127 -4.55 -3.54 17.12
N MET A 128 -5.29 -2.74 17.88
CA MET A 128 -6.21 -3.25 18.90
C MET A 128 -7.34 -4.08 18.28
N HIS A 129 -7.91 -3.64 17.16
CA HIS A 129 -8.89 -4.42 16.41
C HIS A 129 -8.30 -5.73 15.87
N ASN A 130 -7.09 -5.69 15.33
CA ASN A 130 -6.36 -6.90 14.94
C ASN A 130 -6.18 -7.86 16.14
N ARG A 131 -5.91 -7.34 17.36
CA ARG A 131 -5.80 -8.19 18.55
C ARG A 131 -7.11 -8.87 18.90
N HIS A 132 -8.25 -8.20 18.72
CA HIS A 132 -9.56 -8.81 18.86
C HIS A 132 -9.73 -9.99 17.87
N LEU A 133 -9.48 -9.74 16.59
CA LEU A 133 -9.57 -10.76 15.53
C LEU A 133 -8.59 -11.93 15.72
N TRP A 134 -7.37 -11.64 16.18
CA TRP A 134 -6.39 -12.67 16.54
C TRP A 134 -6.91 -13.60 17.64
N LYS A 135 -7.53 -13.02 18.67
CA LYS A 135 -8.11 -13.80 19.78
C LYS A 135 -9.31 -14.63 19.34
N LEU A 136 -10.10 -14.14 18.42
CA LEU A 136 -11.24 -14.86 17.84
C LEU A 136 -10.79 -16.19 17.22
N TRP A 137 -9.65 -16.20 16.53
CA TRP A 137 -9.12 -17.38 15.84
C TRP A 137 -8.18 -18.24 16.69
N LEU A 138 -7.83 -17.79 17.91
CA LEU A 138 -6.89 -18.50 18.78
C LEU A 138 -7.29 -19.97 19.09
N PRO A 139 -8.56 -20.27 19.34
CA PRO A 139 -8.97 -21.64 19.70
C PRO A 139 -8.94 -22.64 18.53
N THR A 140 -9.04 -22.17 17.29
CA THR A 140 -9.31 -23.02 16.12
C THR A 140 -8.24 -22.97 15.04
N VAL A 141 -7.39 -21.92 15.03
CA VAL A 141 -6.40 -21.70 13.99
C VAL A 141 -4.99 -21.63 14.59
N PRO A 142 -4.02 -22.45 14.11
CA PRO A 142 -2.65 -22.45 14.61
C PRO A 142 -1.93 -21.13 14.27
N ASP A 143 -0.88 -20.81 15.02
CA ASP A 143 -0.12 -19.56 14.90
C ASP A 143 0.40 -19.31 13.47
N SER A 144 0.80 -20.38 12.78
CA SER A 144 1.31 -20.32 11.41
C SER A 144 0.30 -19.82 10.38
N GLU A 145 -0.99 -19.98 10.63
CA GLU A 145 -2.08 -19.58 9.73
C GLU A 145 -2.84 -18.33 10.24
N ARG A 146 -2.77 -18.05 11.53
CA ARG A 146 -3.65 -17.08 12.21
C ARG A 146 -3.51 -15.64 11.70
N LEU A 147 -2.34 -15.24 11.19
CA LEU A 147 -2.18 -13.93 10.56
C LEU A 147 -3.09 -13.72 9.35
N ARG A 148 -3.25 -14.75 8.51
CA ARG A 148 -4.12 -14.70 7.33
C ARG A 148 -5.59 -14.58 7.72
N PHE A 149 -5.99 -15.36 8.71
CA PHE A 149 -7.36 -15.29 9.26
C PHE A 149 -7.65 -13.94 9.90
N MET A 150 -6.72 -13.39 10.66
CA MET A 150 -6.81 -12.05 11.25
C MET A 150 -6.96 -10.97 10.18
N PHE A 151 -6.07 -10.94 9.20
CA PHE A 151 -6.13 -9.95 8.13
C PHE A 151 -7.35 -10.15 7.22
N GLY A 152 -7.69 -11.39 6.89
CA GLY A 152 -8.92 -11.70 6.16
C GLY A 152 -10.16 -11.18 6.87
N SER A 153 -10.26 -11.40 8.19
CA SER A 153 -11.36 -10.90 9.02
C SER A 153 -11.39 -9.39 9.14
N TYR A 154 -10.22 -8.73 9.14
CA TYR A 154 -10.12 -7.28 9.16
C TYR A 154 -10.77 -6.65 7.90
N ASN A 155 -10.46 -7.17 6.73
CA ASN A 155 -10.98 -6.67 5.46
C ASN A 155 -12.42 -7.10 5.19
N ALA A 156 -12.71 -8.40 5.38
CA ALA A 156 -14.01 -8.99 5.04
C ALA A 156 -15.10 -8.78 6.10
N GLY A 157 -14.68 -8.46 7.33
CA GLY A 157 -15.50 -8.69 8.53
C GLY A 157 -15.42 -10.15 8.98
N GLU A 158 -15.35 -10.35 10.29
CA GLU A 158 -15.21 -11.67 10.92
C GLU A 158 -16.28 -12.69 10.51
N GLY A 159 -17.52 -12.21 10.29
CA GLY A 159 -18.64 -13.07 9.89
C GLY A 159 -18.46 -13.72 8.51
N ASN A 160 -17.78 -13.08 7.56
CA ASN A 160 -17.50 -13.68 6.26
C ASN A 160 -16.48 -14.82 6.38
N ILE A 161 -15.42 -14.62 7.14
CA ILE A 161 -14.39 -15.63 7.35
C ILE A 161 -14.95 -16.79 8.21
N ALA A 162 -15.79 -16.50 9.22
CA ALA A 162 -16.47 -17.52 10.00
C ALA A 162 -17.39 -18.40 9.14
N ARG A 163 -18.14 -17.80 8.19
CA ARG A 163 -18.94 -18.61 7.24
C ARG A 163 -18.08 -19.46 6.32
N ALA A 164 -16.96 -18.93 5.83
CA ALA A 164 -16.02 -19.71 5.03
C ALA A 164 -15.42 -20.87 5.83
N HIS A 165 -15.04 -20.63 7.08
CA HIS A 165 -14.53 -21.66 7.99
C HIS A 165 -15.58 -22.78 8.22
N ALA A 166 -16.84 -22.42 8.50
CA ALA A 166 -17.92 -23.38 8.65
C ALA A 166 -18.20 -24.17 7.35
N ALA A 167 -18.16 -23.51 6.20
CA ALA A 167 -18.32 -24.15 4.90
C ALA A 167 -17.17 -25.12 4.58
N ALA A 168 -15.93 -24.78 4.97
CA ALA A 168 -14.78 -25.69 4.85
C ALA A 168 -14.98 -26.97 5.66
N ILE A 169 -15.49 -26.86 6.89
CA ILE A 169 -15.85 -28.02 7.72
C ILE A 169 -16.90 -28.89 7.00
N ALA A 170 -17.97 -28.28 6.49
CA ALA A 170 -19.05 -29.01 5.79
C ALA A 170 -18.56 -29.72 4.53
N LYS A 171 -17.50 -29.24 3.90
CA LYS A 171 -16.85 -29.85 2.71
C LYS A 171 -15.69 -30.77 3.08
N GLN A 172 -15.49 -31.07 4.35
CA GLN A 172 -14.40 -31.93 4.83
C GLN A 172 -12.99 -31.42 4.46
N LEU A 173 -12.84 -30.10 4.27
CA LEU A 173 -11.55 -29.44 4.13
C LEU A 173 -10.95 -29.13 5.50
N GLU A 174 -9.65 -28.92 5.57
CA GLU A 174 -8.99 -28.47 6.80
C GLU A 174 -9.35 -27.01 7.12
N PRO A 175 -10.28 -26.72 8.04
CA PRO A 175 -10.83 -25.37 8.21
C PRO A 175 -9.81 -24.37 8.78
N ALA A 176 -8.78 -24.88 9.47
CA ALA A 176 -7.71 -24.08 10.07
C ALA A 176 -6.62 -23.62 9.06
N ARG A 177 -6.70 -24.06 7.82
CA ARG A 177 -5.78 -23.65 6.77
C ARG A 177 -6.39 -22.55 5.90
N TRP A 178 -5.60 -21.50 5.65
CA TRP A 178 -6.05 -20.40 4.79
C TRP A 178 -6.34 -20.86 3.34
N THR A 179 -5.60 -21.84 2.83
CA THR A 179 -5.85 -22.43 1.51
C THR A 179 -7.24 -23.05 1.37
N SER A 180 -7.80 -23.60 2.45
CA SER A 180 -9.18 -24.09 2.47
C SER A 180 -10.20 -22.94 2.43
N ILE A 181 -9.89 -21.82 3.09
CA ILE A 181 -10.71 -20.62 3.02
C ILE A 181 -10.69 -20.04 1.59
N GLU A 182 -9.52 -20.02 0.93
CA GLU A 182 -9.40 -19.59 -0.47
C GLU A 182 -10.21 -20.48 -1.41
N ALA A 183 -10.17 -21.80 -1.22
CA ALA A 183 -10.90 -22.76 -2.04
C ALA A 183 -12.43 -22.61 -1.91
N ILE A 184 -12.95 -22.42 -0.68
CA ILE A 184 -14.38 -22.32 -0.41
C ILE A 184 -14.95 -20.90 -0.65
N ALA A 185 -14.10 -19.88 -0.72
CA ALA A 185 -14.51 -18.50 -0.81
C ALA A 185 -15.55 -18.19 -1.91
N PRO A 186 -15.47 -18.79 -3.13
CA PRO A 186 -16.46 -18.56 -4.17
C PRO A 186 -17.89 -19.04 -3.82
N GLU A 187 -18.01 -19.99 -2.89
CA GLU A 187 -19.29 -20.56 -2.46
C GLU A 187 -19.94 -19.77 -1.32
N VAL A 188 -19.21 -18.84 -0.68
CA VAL A 188 -19.73 -18.03 0.43
C VAL A 188 -20.52 -16.84 -0.10
N PRO A 189 -21.86 -16.80 0.10
CA PRO A 189 -22.68 -15.75 -0.49
C PRO A 189 -22.41 -14.38 0.14
N ARG A 190 -22.58 -13.33 -0.66
CA ARG A 190 -22.45 -11.92 -0.24
C ARG A 190 -21.07 -11.53 0.28
N TRP A 191 -20.01 -12.27 -0.06
CA TRP A 191 -18.64 -11.94 0.27
C TRP A 191 -17.87 -11.54 -0.99
N ARG A 192 -17.23 -10.39 -0.96
CA ARG A 192 -16.32 -9.90 -2.02
C ARG A 192 -14.94 -10.59 -1.87
N TYR A 193 -14.94 -11.92 -1.91
CA TYR A 193 -13.79 -12.75 -1.56
C TYR A 193 -12.52 -12.41 -2.34
N ARG A 194 -12.63 -12.05 -3.63
CA ARG A 194 -11.45 -11.70 -4.44
C ARG A 194 -10.70 -10.50 -3.88
N GLU A 195 -11.43 -9.52 -3.36
CA GLU A 195 -10.85 -8.35 -2.69
C GLU A 195 -10.09 -8.78 -1.44
N THR A 196 -10.71 -9.58 -0.58
CA THR A 196 -10.11 -10.07 0.66
C THR A 196 -8.89 -10.96 0.43
N LEU A 197 -8.96 -11.91 -0.50
CA LEU A 197 -7.81 -12.76 -0.82
C LEU A 197 -6.66 -11.94 -1.42
N GLY A 198 -6.95 -10.98 -2.29
CA GLY A 198 -5.97 -10.03 -2.82
C GLY A 198 -5.33 -9.17 -1.73
N TYR A 199 -6.12 -8.73 -0.76
CA TYR A 199 -5.66 -7.97 0.39
C TYR A 199 -4.65 -8.74 1.25
N VAL A 200 -4.96 -9.98 1.62
CA VAL A 200 -4.05 -10.84 2.40
C VAL A 200 -2.72 -11.03 1.65
N ARG A 201 -2.77 -11.39 0.36
CA ARG A 201 -1.57 -11.53 -0.47
C ARG A 201 -0.76 -10.23 -0.58
N LYS A 202 -1.42 -9.07 -0.66
CA LYS A 202 -0.76 -7.76 -0.70
C LYS A 202 0.00 -7.48 0.60
N ILE A 203 -0.58 -7.84 1.76
CA ILE A 203 0.10 -7.71 3.06
C ILE A 203 1.33 -8.62 3.12
N GLU A 204 1.23 -9.87 2.70
CA GLU A 204 2.36 -10.81 2.68
C GLU A 204 3.51 -10.30 1.80
N ALA A 205 3.19 -9.81 0.60
CA ALA A 205 4.17 -9.22 -0.30
C ALA A 205 4.83 -7.96 0.30
N ASN A 206 4.05 -7.08 0.95
CA ASN A 206 4.58 -5.93 1.66
C ASN A 206 5.48 -6.34 2.83
N SER A 207 5.07 -7.34 3.62
CA SER A 207 5.86 -7.86 4.74
C SER A 207 7.21 -8.41 4.30
N THR A 208 7.25 -9.17 3.21
CA THR A 208 8.49 -9.67 2.61
C THR A 208 9.39 -8.52 2.18
N ARG A 209 8.83 -7.50 1.52
CA ARG A 209 9.59 -6.31 1.07
C ARG A 209 10.18 -5.49 2.23
N ILE A 210 9.45 -5.35 3.35
CA ILE A 210 9.94 -4.63 4.54
C ILE A 210 11.08 -5.39 5.23
N LYS A 211 11.08 -6.73 5.16
CA LYS A 211 12.09 -7.59 5.78
C LYS A 211 13.34 -7.77 4.93
N ALA A 212 13.27 -7.48 3.64
CA ALA A 212 14.44 -7.53 2.77
C ALA A 212 15.48 -6.47 3.21
N PRO A 213 16.78 -6.81 3.23
CA PRO A 213 17.86 -5.88 3.58
C PRO A 213 18.01 -4.76 2.58
#